data_b238107fd0de79ac3249a3e170208189
#
_entry.id   b238107fd0de79ac3249a3e170208189
#
_cell.length_a   1.000
_cell.length_b   1.000
_cell.length_c   1.000
_cell.angle_alpha   90.00
_cell.angle_beta   90.00
_cell.angle_gamma   90.00
#
_symmetry.space_group_name_H-M   'P 1'
#
loop_
_entity.id
_entity.type
_entity.pdbx_description
1 polymer ?
#
loop_
_entity_poly.entity_id
_entity_poly.type
_entity_poly.pdbx_seq_one_letter_code
_entity_poly.pdbx_strand_id
1 'polypeptide(L)'
;MRFLLPLFSLAAAAFGAPADDFIAAAKAKHGEAGERAAKFLTEHMPAKDKETLSAEFLATNLDLAFEARAEFPWAKSVPKEIFLNDVLPYAVFDETREPWRADFLAKARPLVKDAKTASEAAQALNREFFKIVNVHYNTGRKLPNQSPSESAKLGMATCTGLSIILVDACRAVGIPARAVGTPMWANDRGNHTWVEVWDGGWHFTGADEYDKNGLNRGWFVNDAAKARADEPKYAIYATSWKKEGLAFPMVWAPASQEVAAVNVTARYAKAAPAADVAKLGVRLFDKKGGERVVAKVAVIANGKVLGEAETKAGTADLNDMPRFELKPGTTGWLR
;
A
#
# COMPACT_ATOMS: atom_id res chain seq x y z
N MET A 1 1.61 11.55 68.19
CA MET A 1 1.69 10.49 67.16
C MET A 1 1.80 11.19 65.79
N ARG A 2 3.01 11.22 65.21
CA ARG A 2 3.25 11.74 63.90
C ARG A 2 3.21 10.57 62.92
N PHE A 3 2.26 10.54 61.99
CA PHE A 3 2.20 9.56 60.93
C PHE A 3 3.13 10.01 59.79
N LEU A 4 4.21 9.25 59.55
CA LEU A 4 5.00 9.35 58.37
C LEU A 4 4.26 8.58 57.23
N LEU A 5 3.85 9.30 56.20
CA LEU A 5 3.44 8.73 54.92
C LEU A 5 4.71 8.29 54.14
N PRO A 6 4.75 7.10 53.59
CA PRO A 6 5.85 6.74 52.69
C PRO A 6 5.66 7.46 51.33
N LEU A 7 6.67 8.20 50.94
CA LEU A 7 6.82 8.66 49.53
C LEU A 7 6.98 7.42 48.65
N PHE A 8 5.98 7.07 47.88
CA PHE A 8 6.16 6.19 46.72
C PHE A 8 6.84 7.01 45.63
N SER A 9 8.14 6.78 45.47
CA SER A 9 8.89 7.19 44.31
C SER A 9 8.35 6.41 43.13
N LEU A 10 7.57 7.05 42.25
CA LEU A 10 7.30 6.54 40.92
C LEU A 10 8.67 6.55 40.19
N ALA A 11 9.25 5.37 40.06
CA ALA A 11 10.32 5.15 39.10
C ALA A 11 9.72 5.39 37.70
N ALA A 12 10.06 6.50 37.07
CA ALA A 12 9.85 6.68 35.65
C ALA A 12 10.62 5.55 34.96
N ALA A 13 9.91 4.55 34.44
CA ALA A 13 10.50 3.51 33.61
C ALA A 13 11.25 4.21 32.46
N ALA A 14 12.54 3.93 32.36
CA ALA A 14 13.38 4.48 31.33
C ALA A 14 12.90 3.94 29.97
N PHE A 15 12.17 4.77 29.22
CA PHE A 15 11.69 4.51 27.85
C PHE A 15 12.81 4.41 26.80
N GLY A 16 14.08 4.30 27.22
CA GLY A 16 15.25 4.20 26.34
C GLY A 16 15.73 2.78 26.06
N ALA A 17 15.54 1.84 26.98
CA ALA A 17 16.23 0.55 26.93
C ALA A 17 15.93 -0.30 25.66
N PRO A 18 14.70 -0.52 25.17
CA PRO A 18 14.46 -1.36 24.00
C PRO A 18 15.00 -0.75 22.69
N ALA A 19 14.98 0.57 22.56
CA ALA A 19 15.49 1.26 21.37
C ALA A 19 17.03 1.21 21.33
N ASP A 20 17.68 1.43 22.46
CA ASP A 20 19.14 1.40 22.57
C ASP A 20 19.69 -0.01 22.34
N ASP A 21 19.02 -1.03 22.90
CA ASP A 21 19.36 -2.45 22.69
C ASP A 21 19.24 -2.84 21.21
N PHE A 22 18.16 -2.40 20.54
CA PHE A 22 17.96 -2.63 19.11
C PHE A 22 19.06 -1.95 18.28
N ILE A 23 19.38 -0.68 18.56
CA ILE A 23 20.43 0.05 17.85
C ILE A 23 21.80 -0.63 18.05
N ALA A 24 22.11 -1.04 19.27
CA ALA A 24 23.36 -1.73 19.59
C ALA A 24 23.47 -3.08 18.86
N ALA A 25 22.41 -3.89 18.85
CA ALA A 25 22.35 -5.16 18.14
C ALA A 25 22.52 -4.97 16.62
N ALA A 26 21.83 -4.01 16.03
CA ALA A 26 21.94 -3.67 14.62
C ALA A 26 23.37 -3.22 14.24
N LYS A 27 24.02 -2.43 15.10
CA LYS A 27 25.42 -2.01 14.91
C LYS A 27 26.37 -3.21 14.99
N ALA A 28 26.19 -4.08 15.96
CA ALA A 28 27.03 -5.26 16.13
C ALA A 28 26.98 -6.21 14.92
N LYS A 29 25.80 -6.35 14.30
CA LYS A 29 25.58 -7.28 13.18
C LYS A 29 25.90 -6.66 11.81
N HIS A 30 25.54 -5.41 11.58
CA HIS A 30 25.60 -4.74 10.27
C HIS A 30 26.48 -3.49 10.25
N GLY A 31 27.28 -3.25 11.33
CA GLY A 31 28.16 -2.11 11.44
C GLY A 31 27.41 -0.76 11.44
N GLU A 32 28.06 0.27 10.95
CA GLU A 32 27.46 1.62 10.88
C GLU A 32 26.20 1.69 10.00
N ALA A 33 26.06 0.81 9.00
CA ALA A 33 24.86 0.76 8.17
C ALA A 33 23.66 0.29 8.99
N GLY A 34 23.83 -0.73 9.83
CA GLY A 34 22.81 -1.21 10.76
C GLY A 34 22.45 -0.17 11.81
N GLU A 35 23.44 0.48 12.41
CA GLU A 35 23.22 1.57 13.38
C GLU A 35 22.35 2.68 12.78
N ARG A 36 22.70 3.15 11.58
CA ARG A 36 21.92 4.19 10.89
C ARG A 36 20.51 3.75 10.56
N ALA A 37 20.33 2.49 10.12
CA ALA A 37 19.02 1.93 9.80
C ALA A 37 18.14 1.82 11.05
N ALA A 38 18.69 1.35 12.17
CA ALA A 38 17.97 1.24 13.42
C ALA A 38 17.59 2.63 13.97
N LYS A 39 18.50 3.60 13.93
CA LYS A 39 18.21 5.00 14.31
C LYS A 39 17.09 5.59 13.44
N PHE A 40 17.15 5.40 12.14
CA PHE A 40 16.13 5.89 11.21
C PHE A 40 14.74 5.28 11.52
N LEU A 41 14.67 3.97 11.77
CA LEU A 41 13.41 3.33 12.16
C LEU A 41 12.85 3.91 13.46
N THR A 42 13.67 4.00 14.51
CA THR A 42 13.22 4.46 15.84
C THR A 42 12.90 5.95 15.89
N GLU A 43 13.60 6.78 15.11
CA GLU A 43 13.33 8.21 15.03
C GLU A 43 11.93 8.50 14.47
N HIS A 44 11.56 7.78 13.40
CA HIS A 44 10.36 8.07 12.62
C HIS A 44 9.16 7.17 12.94
N MET A 45 9.34 6.11 13.74
CA MET A 45 8.23 5.19 14.06
C MET A 45 7.10 5.89 14.84
N PRO A 46 5.86 5.36 14.75
CA PRO A 46 4.74 5.83 15.56
C PRO A 46 5.02 5.73 17.07
N ALA A 47 4.45 6.63 17.85
CA ALA A 47 4.64 6.63 19.31
C ALA A 47 4.20 5.32 19.96
N LYS A 48 3.06 4.79 19.54
CA LYS A 48 2.54 3.50 20.02
C LYS A 48 3.52 2.34 19.74
N ASP A 49 4.16 2.34 18.58
CA ASP A 49 5.11 1.28 18.21
C ASP A 49 6.36 1.33 19.09
N LYS A 50 6.80 2.53 19.52
CA LYS A 50 7.91 2.69 20.48
C LYS A 50 7.61 2.05 21.83
N GLU A 51 6.35 2.01 22.23
CA GLU A 51 5.90 1.47 23.52
C GLU A 51 5.63 -0.03 23.46
N THR A 52 5.27 -0.56 22.29
CA THR A 52 4.71 -1.91 22.17
C THR A 52 5.61 -2.91 21.44
N LEU A 53 6.51 -2.46 20.55
CA LEU A 53 7.35 -3.35 19.76
C LEU A 53 8.63 -3.71 20.52
N SER A 54 8.98 -5.01 20.49
CA SER A 54 10.20 -5.51 21.10
C SER A 54 11.43 -5.21 20.23
N ALA A 55 12.59 -5.12 20.86
CA ALA A 55 13.88 -5.03 20.17
C ALA A 55 14.11 -6.21 19.21
N GLU A 56 13.66 -7.42 19.59
CA GLU A 56 13.76 -8.62 18.76
C GLU A 56 12.93 -8.52 17.47
N PHE A 57 11.68 -8.01 17.56
CA PHE A 57 10.85 -7.75 16.38
C PHE A 57 11.53 -6.78 15.40
N LEU A 58 12.04 -5.68 15.91
CA LEU A 58 12.72 -4.65 15.11
C LEU A 58 14.03 -5.18 14.51
N ALA A 59 14.82 -5.93 15.29
CA ALA A 59 16.07 -6.52 14.83
C ALA A 59 15.82 -7.56 13.73
N THR A 60 14.84 -8.46 13.91
CA THR A 60 14.47 -9.46 12.91
C THR A 60 14.01 -8.81 11.60
N ASN A 61 13.18 -7.78 11.68
CA ASN A 61 12.75 -7.04 10.49
C ASN A 61 13.94 -6.38 9.76
N LEU A 62 14.85 -5.75 10.50
CA LEU A 62 16.04 -5.11 9.94
C LEU A 62 16.97 -6.14 9.29
N ASP A 63 17.24 -7.24 9.97
CA ASP A 63 18.11 -8.32 9.50
C ASP A 63 17.63 -8.88 8.15
N LEU A 64 16.34 -9.19 8.05
CA LEU A 64 15.72 -9.69 6.83
C LEU A 64 15.74 -8.66 5.69
N ALA A 65 15.63 -7.36 6.01
CA ALA A 65 15.76 -6.31 5.00
C ALA A 65 17.20 -6.24 4.45
N PHE A 66 18.22 -6.39 5.30
CA PHE A 66 19.63 -6.46 4.88
C PHE A 66 19.93 -7.75 4.13
N GLU A 67 19.35 -8.89 4.54
CA GLU A 67 19.43 -10.16 3.81
C GLU A 67 18.91 -10.00 2.37
N ALA A 68 17.70 -9.48 2.22
CA ALA A 68 17.12 -9.21 0.91
C ALA A 68 18.01 -8.27 0.08
N ARG A 69 18.57 -7.22 0.69
CA ARG A 69 19.49 -6.30 0.01
C ARG A 69 20.76 -7.01 -0.49
N ALA A 70 21.27 -7.97 0.24
CA ALA A 70 22.47 -8.74 -0.14
C ALA A 70 22.15 -9.80 -1.20
N GLU A 71 20.97 -10.41 -1.16
CA GLU A 71 20.57 -11.52 -2.02
C GLU A 71 20.17 -11.04 -3.42
N PHE A 72 19.23 -10.11 -3.52
CA PHE A 72 18.61 -9.78 -4.81
C PHE A 72 19.41 -8.75 -5.62
N PRO A 73 19.61 -8.97 -6.94
CA PRO A 73 20.45 -8.09 -7.76
C PRO A 73 19.94 -6.65 -7.84
N TRP A 74 18.62 -6.45 -7.94
CA TRP A 74 18.01 -5.12 -7.98
C TRP A 74 18.13 -4.38 -6.66
N ALA A 75 18.17 -5.09 -5.51
CA ALA A 75 18.22 -4.48 -4.19
C ALA A 75 19.60 -3.89 -3.85
N LYS A 76 20.67 -4.43 -4.45
CA LYS A 76 22.06 -4.00 -4.20
C LYS A 76 22.31 -2.55 -4.60
N SER A 77 21.70 -2.10 -5.68
CA SER A 77 21.87 -0.75 -6.25
C SER A 77 20.87 0.28 -5.72
N VAL A 78 19.95 -0.11 -4.84
CA VAL A 78 18.96 0.81 -4.25
C VAL A 78 19.68 1.93 -3.48
N PRO A 79 19.39 3.21 -3.75
CA PRO A 79 19.92 4.32 -2.98
C PRO A 79 19.60 4.16 -1.49
N LYS A 80 20.53 4.59 -0.64
CA LYS A 80 20.44 4.41 0.81
C LYS A 80 19.16 5.01 1.40
N GLU A 81 18.79 6.19 0.98
CA GLU A 81 17.61 6.91 1.46
C GLU A 81 16.31 6.17 1.07
N ILE A 82 16.27 5.63 -0.16
CA ILE A 82 15.15 4.83 -0.65
C ILE A 82 15.06 3.49 0.11
N PHE A 83 16.21 2.85 0.37
CA PHE A 83 16.23 1.63 1.18
C PHE A 83 15.67 1.86 2.59
N LEU A 84 16.14 2.93 3.25
CA LEU A 84 15.70 3.25 4.61
C LEU A 84 14.21 3.59 4.67
N ASN A 85 13.69 4.32 3.69
CA ASN A 85 12.31 4.80 3.68
C ASN A 85 11.30 3.79 3.14
N ASP A 86 11.68 2.97 2.15
CA ASP A 86 10.73 2.23 1.32
C ASP A 86 10.99 0.71 1.25
N VAL A 87 12.08 0.20 1.88
CA VAL A 87 12.35 -1.24 2.04
C VAL A 87 12.33 -1.64 3.51
N LEU A 88 13.06 -0.88 4.34
CA LEU A 88 13.32 -1.18 5.75
C LEU A 88 12.05 -1.18 6.64
N PRO A 89 11.05 -0.30 6.45
CA PRO A 89 9.89 -0.23 7.34
C PRO A 89 9.13 -1.55 7.44
N TYR A 90 8.66 -1.83 8.65
CA TYR A 90 7.89 -3.02 9.02
C TYR A 90 6.38 -2.86 8.83
N ALA A 91 5.92 -1.68 8.45
CA ALA A 91 4.53 -1.35 8.25
C ALA A 91 4.35 -0.37 7.08
N VAL A 92 3.13 -0.29 6.57
CA VAL A 92 2.74 0.57 5.44
C VAL A 92 1.84 1.72 5.90
N PHE A 93 0.84 1.42 6.74
CA PHE A 93 -0.11 2.36 7.34
C PHE A 93 -0.16 2.16 8.87
N ASP A 94 -1.38 2.08 9.40
CA ASP A 94 -1.71 1.84 10.80
C ASP A 94 -2.27 0.43 11.06
N GLU A 95 -2.00 -0.51 10.14
CA GLU A 95 -2.39 -1.92 10.27
C GLU A 95 -1.76 -2.57 11.50
N THR A 96 -2.36 -3.66 11.97
CA THR A 96 -1.82 -4.50 13.05
C THR A 96 -0.39 -4.91 12.74
N ARG A 97 0.54 -4.64 13.68
CA ARG A 97 1.95 -5.00 13.54
C ARG A 97 2.14 -6.50 13.68
N GLU A 98 2.80 -7.11 12.71
CA GLU A 98 3.08 -8.56 12.70
C GLU A 98 4.41 -8.87 12.01
N PRO A 99 5.07 -9.99 12.33
CA PRO A 99 6.39 -10.35 11.76
C PRO A 99 6.24 -10.99 10.36
N TRP A 100 5.60 -10.32 9.44
CA TRP A 100 5.27 -10.82 8.10
C TRP A 100 6.49 -11.14 7.22
N ARG A 101 7.62 -10.43 7.42
CA ARG A 101 8.72 -10.40 6.45
C ARG A 101 9.34 -11.74 6.15
N ALA A 102 9.55 -12.60 7.14
CA ALA A 102 10.15 -13.93 6.95
C ALA A 102 9.26 -14.84 6.10
N ASP A 103 7.97 -14.89 6.43
CA ASP A 103 6.98 -15.69 5.71
C ASP A 103 6.82 -15.19 4.26
N PHE A 104 6.75 -13.87 4.09
CA PHE A 104 6.64 -13.25 2.77
C PHE A 104 7.89 -13.47 1.92
N LEU A 105 9.09 -13.37 2.50
CA LEU A 105 10.34 -13.69 1.80
C LEU A 105 10.35 -15.13 1.31
N ALA A 106 9.95 -16.08 2.15
CA ALA A 106 9.89 -17.50 1.76
C ALA A 106 8.91 -17.75 0.60
N LYS A 107 7.74 -17.10 0.62
CA LYS A 107 6.72 -17.22 -0.44
C LYS A 107 7.10 -16.47 -1.72
N ALA A 108 7.72 -15.30 -1.60
CA ALA A 108 8.05 -14.43 -2.73
C ALA A 108 9.30 -14.89 -3.50
N ARG A 109 10.31 -15.43 -2.79
CA ARG A 109 11.59 -15.85 -3.40
C ARG A 109 11.43 -16.73 -4.63
N PRO A 110 10.63 -17.82 -4.64
CA PRO A 110 10.44 -18.64 -5.84
C PRO A 110 9.76 -17.92 -6.99
N LEU A 111 8.92 -16.92 -6.71
CA LEU A 111 8.19 -16.17 -7.73
C LEU A 111 9.08 -15.21 -8.52
N VAL A 112 10.12 -14.68 -7.87
CA VAL A 112 11.02 -13.67 -8.44
C VAL A 112 12.36 -14.23 -8.93
N LYS A 113 12.55 -15.54 -8.87
CA LYS A 113 13.84 -16.21 -9.18
C LYS A 113 14.39 -15.90 -10.57
N ASP A 114 13.51 -15.69 -11.55
CA ASP A 114 13.88 -15.44 -12.95
C ASP A 114 13.90 -13.94 -13.30
N ALA A 115 13.45 -13.07 -12.37
CA ALA A 115 13.42 -11.63 -12.55
C ALA A 115 14.84 -11.04 -12.53
N LYS A 116 15.08 -10.07 -13.38
CA LYS A 116 16.37 -9.37 -13.49
C LYS A 116 16.31 -7.95 -12.95
N THR A 117 15.11 -7.37 -12.90
CA THR A 117 14.87 -5.99 -12.44
C THR A 117 13.82 -5.98 -11.34
N ALA A 118 13.76 -4.88 -10.58
CA ALA A 118 12.73 -4.67 -9.58
C ALA A 118 11.32 -4.64 -10.20
N SER A 119 11.20 -4.07 -11.40
CA SER A 119 9.94 -4.02 -12.16
C SER A 119 9.45 -5.41 -12.54
N GLU A 120 10.33 -6.27 -13.07
CA GLU A 120 9.97 -7.66 -13.41
C GLU A 120 9.56 -8.46 -12.17
N ALA A 121 10.30 -8.30 -11.06
CA ALA A 121 10.00 -8.96 -9.80
C ALA A 121 8.66 -8.49 -9.21
N ALA A 122 8.41 -7.18 -9.20
CA ALA A 122 7.13 -6.62 -8.74
C ALA A 122 5.94 -7.12 -9.57
N GLN A 123 6.10 -7.22 -10.89
CA GLN A 123 5.08 -7.79 -11.79
C GLN A 123 4.84 -9.27 -11.52
N ALA A 124 5.87 -10.06 -11.24
CA ALA A 124 5.73 -11.47 -10.88
C ALA A 124 4.97 -11.62 -9.54
N LEU A 125 5.30 -10.79 -8.55
CA LEU A 125 4.60 -10.76 -7.27
C LEU A 125 3.13 -10.36 -7.45
N ASN A 126 2.84 -9.30 -8.18
CA ASN A 126 1.47 -8.84 -8.39
C ASN A 126 0.60 -9.87 -9.12
N ARG A 127 1.19 -10.69 -10.00
CA ARG A 127 0.50 -11.74 -10.74
C ARG A 127 0.21 -13.00 -9.91
N GLU A 128 1.15 -13.38 -9.01
CA GLU A 128 1.12 -14.71 -8.40
C GLU A 128 0.95 -14.69 -6.87
N PHE A 129 1.41 -13.65 -6.17
CA PHE A 129 1.47 -13.65 -4.71
C PHE A 129 0.09 -13.70 -4.06
N PHE A 130 -0.89 -12.98 -4.61
CA PHE A 130 -2.26 -12.97 -4.10
C PHE A 130 -2.93 -14.33 -4.16
N LYS A 131 -2.58 -15.16 -5.16
CA LYS A 131 -3.06 -16.55 -5.25
C LYS A 131 -2.49 -17.41 -4.12
N ILE A 132 -1.21 -17.18 -3.76
CA ILE A 132 -0.52 -17.94 -2.69
C ILE A 132 -1.11 -17.60 -1.32
N VAL A 133 -1.38 -16.32 -1.04
CA VAL A 133 -1.97 -15.89 0.23
C VAL A 133 -3.50 -16.01 0.23
N ASN A 134 -4.10 -16.35 -0.92
CA ASN A 134 -5.54 -16.50 -1.15
C ASN A 134 -6.34 -15.26 -0.71
N VAL A 135 -5.89 -14.07 -1.13
CA VAL A 135 -6.54 -12.79 -0.81
C VAL A 135 -6.86 -12.06 -2.11
N HIS A 136 -8.14 -11.70 -2.28
CA HIS A 136 -8.61 -10.98 -3.46
C HIS A 136 -9.53 -9.83 -3.05
N TYR A 137 -9.76 -8.92 -4.01
CA TYR A 137 -10.60 -7.76 -3.79
C TYR A 137 -12.03 -8.15 -3.41
N ASN A 138 -12.48 -7.66 -2.23
CA ASN A 138 -13.85 -7.82 -1.79
C ASN A 138 -14.20 -6.76 -0.74
N THR A 139 -15.35 -6.10 -0.92
CA THR A 139 -15.85 -5.08 0.02
C THR A 139 -16.42 -5.63 1.32
N GLY A 140 -16.65 -6.95 1.41
CA GLY A 140 -17.02 -7.64 2.64
C GLY A 140 -15.92 -7.77 3.69
N ARG A 141 -14.74 -7.17 3.44
CA ARG A 141 -13.61 -7.08 4.38
C ARG A 141 -14.03 -6.45 5.70
N LYS A 142 -13.35 -6.79 6.79
CA LYS A 142 -13.67 -6.26 8.12
C LYS A 142 -13.22 -4.81 8.32
N LEU A 143 -11.96 -4.52 7.95
CA LEU A 143 -11.34 -3.19 8.08
C LEU A 143 -10.64 -2.80 6.77
N PRO A 144 -10.51 -1.50 6.44
CA PRO A 144 -9.76 -1.06 5.26
C PRO A 144 -8.28 -1.43 5.32
N ASN A 145 -7.68 -1.26 6.48
CA ASN A 145 -6.27 -1.40 6.81
C ASN A 145 -5.92 -2.75 7.46
N GLN A 146 -6.60 -3.84 7.06
CA GLN A 146 -6.27 -5.18 7.56
C GLN A 146 -4.79 -5.50 7.33
N SER A 147 -4.14 -6.09 8.35
CA SER A 147 -2.81 -6.65 8.21
C SER A 147 -2.80 -7.84 7.24
N PRO A 148 -1.62 -8.29 6.76
CA PRO A 148 -1.54 -9.46 5.90
C PRO A 148 -2.22 -10.71 6.47
N SER A 149 -2.01 -11.01 7.76
CA SER A 149 -2.63 -12.19 8.39
C SER A 149 -4.15 -12.05 8.56
N GLU A 150 -4.64 -10.85 8.89
CA GLU A 150 -6.07 -10.57 8.96
C GLU A 150 -6.75 -10.73 7.60
N SER A 151 -6.10 -10.24 6.54
CA SER A 151 -6.58 -10.38 5.16
C SER A 151 -6.58 -11.84 4.70
N ALA A 152 -5.50 -12.59 4.97
CA ALA A 152 -5.39 -14.01 4.63
C ALA A 152 -6.44 -14.86 5.37
N LYS A 153 -6.71 -14.56 6.63
CA LYS A 153 -7.73 -15.26 7.42
C LYS A 153 -9.14 -15.07 6.85
N LEU A 154 -9.42 -13.91 6.25
CA LEU A 154 -10.71 -13.59 5.64
C LEU A 154 -10.78 -13.97 4.16
N GLY A 155 -9.64 -14.22 3.50
CA GLY A 155 -9.55 -14.44 2.05
C GLY A 155 -9.89 -13.18 1.25
N MET A 156 -9.91 -12.00 1.88
CA MET A 156 -10.37 -10.78 1.22
C MET A 156 -9.77 -9.51 1.82
N ALA A 157 -9.58 -8.50 0.95
CA ALA A 157 -9.22 -7.14 1.32
C ALA A 157 -9.77 -6.14 0.28
N THR A 158 -9.77 -4.85 0.60
CA THR A 158 -9.99 -3.79 -0.41
C THR A 158 -8.65 -3.20 -0.85
N CYS A 159 -8.68 -2.17 -1.69
CA CYS A 159 -7.48 -1.57 -2.30
C CYS A 159 -6.36 -1.28 -1.27
N THR A 160 -6.69 -0.83 -0.06
CA THR A 160 -5.69 -0.55 0.99
C THR A 160 -5.03 -1.83 1.50
N GLY A 161 -5.82 -2.84 1.92
CA GLY A 161 -5.27 -4.10 2.42
C GLY A 161 -4.49 -4.88 1.35
N LEU A 162 -4.96 -4.87 0.09
CA LEU A 162 -4.22 -5.45 -1.03
C LEU A 162 -2.90 -4.69 -1.25
N SER A 163 -2.90 -3.35 -1.14
CA SER A 163 -1.67 -2.55 -1.27
C SER A 163 -0.68 -2.84 -0.15
N ILE A 164 -1.13 -3.04 1.11
CA ILE A 164 -0.27 -3.49 2.21
C ILE A 164 0.42 -4.80 1.84
N ILE A 165 -0.32 -5.81 1.39
CA ILE A 165 0.23 -7.11 1.00
C ILE A 165 1.27 -6.99 -0.12
N LEU A 166 0.99 -6.21 -1.17
CA LEU A 166 1.93 -6.07 -2.28
C LEU A 166 3.18 -5.28 -1.88
N VAL A 167 3.04 -4.22 -1.09
CA VAL A 167 4.18 -3.46 -0.55
C VAL A 167 5.07 -4.36 0.29
N ASP A 168 4.49 -5.14 1.20
CA ASP A 168 5.22 -6.05 2.06
C ASP A 168 5.91 -7.17 1.26
N ALA A 169 5.24 -7.75 0.26
CA ALA A 169 5.85 -8.74 -0.63
C ALA A 169 7.03 -8.17 -1.43
N CYS A 170 6.91 -6.93 -1.93
CA CYS A 170 8.00 -6.22 -2.61
C CYS A 170 9.16 -5.96 -1.64
N ARG A 171 8.88 -5.41 -0.44
CA ARG A 171 9.90 -5.14 0.58
C ARG A 171 10.60 -6.39 1.06
N ALA A 172 9.90 -7.53 1.13
CA ALA A 172 10.47 -8.81 1.53
C ALA A 172 11.61 -9.26 0.60
N VAL A 173 11.54 -8.95 -0.70
CA VAL A 173 12.58 -9.26 -1.69
C VAL A 173 13.42 -8.03 -2.07
N GLY A 174 13.46 -7.03 -1.20
CA GLY A 174 14.34 -5.87 -1.35
C GLY A 174 13.93 -4.87 -2.44
N ILE A 175 12.70 -4.92 -2.94
CA ILE A 175 12.14 -3.93 -3.86
C ILE A 175 11.60 -2.77 -3.03
N PRO A 176 12.08 -1.53 -3.20
CA PRO A 176 11.47 -0.39 -2.54
C PRO A 176 10.03 -0.21 -3.02
N ALA A 177 9.09 -0.20 -2.07
CA ALA A 177 7.68 -0.08 -2.36
C ALA A 177 6.95 0.74 -1.30
N ARG A 178 5.92 1.45 -1.73
CA ARG A 178 5.08 2.27 -0.85
C ARG A 178 3.64 2.30 -1.35
N ALA A 179 2.73 2.50 -0.43
CA ALA A 179 1.34 2.74 -0.79
C ALA A 179 1.15 4.17 -1.28
N VAL A 180 0.31 4.32 -2.28
CA VAL A 180 -0.08 5.61 -2.85
C VAL A 180 -1.60 5.70 -2.86
N GLY A 181 -2.16 6.87 -2.63
CA GLY A 181 -3.61 7.01 -2.67
C GLY A 181 -4.08 8.45 -2.74
N THR A 182 -5.37 8.57 -2.99
CA THR A 182 -6.11 9.82 -2.91
C THR A 182 -7.29 9.65 -1.97
N PRO A 183 -7.58 10.59 -1.08
CA PRO A 183 -8.77 10.50 -0.22
C PRO A 183 -10.06 10.68 -1.02
N MET A 184 -9.98 11.36 -2.18
CA MET A 184 -11.13 11.56 -3.06
C MET A 184 -10.65 11.85 -4.48
N TRP A 185 -11.26 11.20 -5.46
CA TRP A 185 -11.07 11.58 -6.87
C TRP A 185 -11.64 12.94 -7.17
N ALA A 186 -11.06 13.69 -8.12
CA ALA A 186 -11.50 15.03 -8.51
C ALA A 186 -12.95 15.11 -9.03
N ASN A 187 -13.58 13.96 -9.27
CA ASN A 187 -14.99 13.82 -9.66
C ASN A 187 -15.88 13.30 -8.52
N ASP A 188 -15.39 13.37 -7.27
CA ASP A 188 -16.07 12.93 -6.03
C ASP A 188 -16.55 11.46 -6.03
N ARG A 189 -15.89 10.58 -6.80
CA ARG A 189 -16.25 9.15 -6.91
C ARG A 189 -15.75 8.26 -5.77
N GLY A 190 -15.07 8.79 -4.77
CA GLY A 190 -14.48 8.05 -3.68
C GLY A 190 -12.95 8.09 -3.69
N ASN A 191 -12.37 7.35 -2.78
CA ASN A 191 -10.92 7.20 -2.59
C ASN A 191 -10.37 6.00 -3.36
N HIS A 192 -9.05 5.93 -3.50
CA HIS A 192 -8.35 4.74 -3.98
C HIS A 192 -6.95 4.65 -3.40
N THR A 193 -6.45 3.42 -3.30
CA THR A 193 -5.08 3.11 -2.86
C THR A 193 -4.46 2.12 -3.85
N TRP A 194 -3.19 2.34 -4.20
CA TRP A 194 -2.38 1.50 -5.09
C TRP A 194 -0.93 1.47 -4.63
N VAL A 195 -0.02 0.92 -5.41
CA VAL A 195 1.38 0.75 -5.03
C VAL A 195 2.31 1.45 -6.01
N GLU A 196 3.34 2.11 -5.50
CA GLU A 196 4.54 2.50 -6.24
C GLU A 196 5.71 1.60 -5.86
N VAL A 197 6.51 1.21 -6.87
CA VAL A 197 7.76 0.46 -6.72
C VAL A 197 8.91 1.24 -7.37
N TRP A 198 10.11 1.11 -6.82
CA TRP A 198 11.30 1.79 -7.33
C TRP A 198 12.16 0.86 -8.20
N ASP A 199 12.41 1.30 -9.44
CA ASP A 199 13.35 0.66 -10.36
C ASP A 199 14.06 1.76 -11.18
N GLY A 200 15.05 2.41 -10.55
CA GLY A 200 15.69 3.61 -11.12
C GLY A 200 14.80 4.87 -11.14
N GLY A 201 13.52 4.72 -10.83
CA GLY A 201 12.47 5.71 -10.71
C GLY A 201 11.22 5.07 -10.11
N TRP A 202 10.22 5.88 -9.74
CA TRP A 202 8.94 5.37 -9.23
C TRP A 202 8.01 4.96 -10.37
N HIS A 203 7.52 3.73 -10.30
CA HIS A 203 6.54 3.12 -11.20
C HIS A 203 5.34 2.65 -10.38
N PHE A 204 4.14 2.68 -10.94
CA PHE A 204 2.93 2.30 -10.20
C PHE A 204 2.21 1.08 -10.78
N THR A 205 1.45 0.42 -9.93
CA THR A 205 0.52 -0.67 -10.29
C THR A 205 -0.61 -0.75 -9.27
N GLY A 206 -1.80 -1.17 -9.69
CA GLY A 206 -2.84 -1.60 -8.75
C GLY A 206 -2.46 -2.95 -8.12
N ALA A 207 -2.73 -3.11 -6.82
CA ALA A 207 -2.49 -4.36 -6.13
C ALA A 207 -3.59 -5.39 -6.47
N ASP A 208 -3.20 -6.63 -6.79
CA ASP A 208 -4.06 -7.69 -7.38
C ASP A 208 -4.65 -7.27 -8.77
N GLU A 209 -3.99 -6.32 -9.45
CA GLU A 209 -4.41 -5.76 -10.73
C GLU A 209 -3.27 -5.88 -11.78
N TYR A 210 -2.65 -7.06 -11.88
CA TYR A 210 -1.57 -7.29 -12.83
C TYR A 210 -1.96 -6.93 -14.28
N ASP A 211 -1.13 -6.13 -14.94
CA ASP A 211 -1.25 -5.83 -16.37
C ASP A 211 -0.05 -6.44 -17.14
N LYS A 212 -0.33 -7.29 -18.11
CA LYS A 212 0.69 -7.96 -18.96
C LYS A 212 1.59 -6.99 -19.73
N ASN A 213 1.15 -5.75 -19.91
CA ASN A 213 1.90 -4.73 -20.63
C ASN A 213 2.83 -3.89 -19.72
N GLY A 214 2.97 -4.28 -18.44
CA GLY A 214 3.93 -3.67 -17.52
C GLY A 214 3.34 -2.72 -16.50
N LEU A 215 4.23 -2.04 -15.78
CA LEU A 215 3.91 -1.02 -14.79
C LEU A 215 3.40 0.28 -15.43
N ASN A 216 3.00 1.25 -14.63
CA ASN A 216 2.44 2.54 -15.00
C ASN A 216 1.10 2.43 -15.75
N ARG A 217 0.35 1.40 -15.47
CA ARG A 217 -0.96 1.10 -16.04
C ARG A 217 -1.95 0.77 -14.92
N GLY A 218 -3.20 1.11 -15.16
CA GLY A 218 -4.28 0.86 -14.21
C GLY A 218 -5.56 1.55 -14.67
N TRP A 219 -6.70 1.06 -14.20
CA TRP A 219 -8.00 1.66 -14.53
C TRP A 219 -8.17 3.10 -14.03
N PHE A 220 -7.38 3.47 -13.01
CA PHE A 220 -7.47 4.75 -12.31
C PHE A 220 -6.62 5.87 -12.95
N VAL A 221 -5.79 5.59 -13.94
CA VAL A 221 -4.82 6.55 -14.53
C VAL A 221 -5.48 7.85 -14.99
N ASN A 222 -6.63 7.76 -15.65
CA ASN A 222 -7.35 8.94 -16.13
C ASN A 222 -7.95 9.80 -15.00
N ASP A 223 -8.29 9.19 -13.86
CA ASP A 223 -8.74 9.93 -12.67
C ASP A 223 -7.55 10.52 -11.91
N ALA A 224 -6.46 9.76 -11.78
CA ALA A 224 -5.22 10.24 -11.18
C ALA A 224 -4.64 11.45 -11.93
N ALA A 225 -4.74 11.48 -13.27
CA ALA A 225 -4.31 12.61 -14.10
C ALA A 225 -5.09 13.90 -13.84
N LYS A 226 -6.27 13.83 -13.23
CA LYS A 226 -7.11 14.98 -12.86
C LYS A 226 -6.92 15.43 -11.42
N ALA A 227 -6.03 14.78 -10.67
CA ALA A 227 -5.73 15.14 -9.29
C ALA A 227 -5.15 16.56 -9.20
N ARG A 228 -5.38 17.22 -8.06
CA ARG A 228 -5.02 18.61 -7.82
C ARG A 228 -4.11 18.72 -6.63
N ALA A 229 -2.86 19.15 -6.87
CA ALA A 229 -1.79 19.14 -5.86
C ALA A 229 -2.03 20.15 -4.73
N ASP A 230 -2.72 21.24 -5.01
CA ASP A 230 -3.04 22.34 -4.11
C ASP A 230 -4.35 22.17 -3.34
N GLU A 231 -5.13 21.13 -3.69
CA GLU A 231 -6.36 20.78 -2.98
C GLU A 231 -6.17 19.45 -2.24
N PRO A 232 -5.92 19.45 -0.91
CA PRO A 232 -5.61 18.23 -0.15
C PRO A 232 -6.60 17.10 -0.32
N LYS A 233 -7.89 17.40 -0.48
CA LYS A 233 -8.95 16.42 -0.73
C LYS A 233 -8.78 15.66 -2.05
N TYR A 234 -8.17 16.28 -3.06
CA TYR A 234 -8.06 15.74 -4.42
C TYR A 234 -6.62 15.48 -4.84
N ALA A 235 -5.69 15.63 -3.91
CA ALA A 235 -4.28 15.35 -4.15
C ALA A 235 -3.97 13.85 -4.00
N ILE A 236 -2.82 13.46 -4.52
CA ILE A 236 -2.28 12.09 -4.42
C ILE A 236 -1.08 12.11 -3.49
N TYR A 237 -1.10 11.20 -2.53
CA TYR A 237 -0.07 11.05 -1.50
C TYR A 237 0.55 9.67 -1.58
N ALA A 238 1.86 9.59 -1.36
CA ALA A 238 2.56 8.34 -1.12
C ALA A 238 2.94 8.26 0.37
N THR A 239 2.83 7.08 0.97
CA THR A 239 3.31 6.85 2.33
C THR A 239 4.82 7.07 2.40
N SER A 240 5.29 7.54 3.53
CA SER A 240 6.70 7.73 3.85
C SER A 240 6.93 7.28 5.29
N TRP A 241 8.07 6.63 5.56
CA TRP A 241 8.47 6.39 6.94
C TRP A 241 9.03 7.64 7.57
N LYS A 242 9.81 8.40 6.80
CA LYS A 242 10.35 9.68 7.21
C LYS A 242 9.24 10.71 7.38
N LYS A 243 9.19 11.30 8.58
CA LYS A 243 8.22 12.35 8.91
C LYS A 243 8.73 13.70 8.42
N GLU A 244 8.05 14.26 7.42
CA GLU A 244 8.38 15.56 6.82
C GLU A 244 7.22 16.57 6.87
N GLY A 245 6.30 16.39 7.82
CA GLY A 245 5.23 17.36 8.12
C GLY A 245 3.90 17.12 7.41
N LEU A 246 3.81 16.19 6.45
CA LEU A 246 2.54 15.75 5.87
C LEU A 246 2.16 14.38 6.41
N ALA A 247 0.86 14.19 6.64
CA ALA A 247 0.29 12.89 6.95
C ALA A 247 -0.50 12.32 5.76
N PHE A 248 -0.51 11.00 5.65
CA PHE A 248 -1.34 10.31 4.66
C PHE A 248 -2.82 10.46 5.04
N PRO A 249 -3.69 10.94 4.14
CA PRO A 249 -5.09 11.19 4.45
C PRO A 249 -5.89 9.89 4.49
N MET A 250 -5.79 9.16 5.60
CA MET A 250 -6.52 7.91 5.81
C MET A 250 -8.01 8.18 5.97
N VAL A 251 -8.83 7.70 5.02
CA VAL A 251 -10.30 7.93 5.05
C VAL A 251 -11.00 7.21 6.22
N TRP A 252 -10.37 6.20 6.81
CA TRP A 252 -10.85 5.47 7.99
C TRP A 252 -10.38 6.10 9.32
N ALA A 253 -9.40 7.00 9.25
CA ALA A 253 -8.84 7.71 10.41
C ALA A 253 -8.44 9.15 10.01
N PRO A 254 -9.40 10.01 9.62
CA PRO A 254 -9.11 11.29 8.96
C PRO A 254 -8.38 12.31 9.85
N ALA A 255 -8.41 12.14 11.17
CA ALA A 255 -7.69 12.98 12.13
C ALA A 255 -6.27 12.47 12.45
N SER A 256 -5.91 11.28 12.00
CA SER A 256 -4.61 10.67 12.30
C SER A 256 -3.47 11.41 11.60
N GLN A 257 -2.36 11.58 12.32
CA GLN A 257 -1.10 12.13 11.83
C GLN A 257 0.04 11.09 11.94
N GLU A 258 -0.28 9.83 12.20
CA GLU A 258 0.72 8.79 12.50
C GLU A 258 1.47 8.30 11.26
N VAL A 259 0.78 8.23 10.13
CA VAL A 259 1.37 7.77 8.86
C VAL A 259 1.85 8.99 8.08
N ALA A 260 3.17 9.15 7.98
CA ALA A 260 3.74 10.25 7.20
C ALA A 260 3.54 10.04 5.69
N ALA A 261 3.53 11.14 4.94
CA ALA A 261 3.33 11.11 3.50
C ALA A 261 4.12 12.20 2.77
N VAL A 262 4.22 12.01 1.46
CA VAL A 262 4.67 13.02 0.50
C VAL A 262 3.59 13.23 -0.57
N ASN A 263 3.38 14.48 -1.00
CA ASN A 263 2.47 14.78 -2.09
C ASN A 263 3.17 14.43 -3.42
N VAL A 264 2.59 13.48 -4.15
CA VAL A 264 3.14 12.96 -5.42
C VAL A 264 2.23 13.28 -6.62
N THR A 265 1.25 14.16 -6.46
CA THR A 265 0.26 14.50 -7.49
C THR A 265 0.88 14.88 -8.82
N ALA A 266 1.96 15.67 -8.81
CA ALA A 266 2.62 16.13 -10.03
C ALA A 266 3.18 14.98 -10.89
N ARG A 267 3.43 13.81 -10.32
CA ARG A 267 3.88 12.61 -11.05
C ARG A 267 2.76 12.03 -11.89
N TYR A 268 1.54 12.05 -11.38
CA TYR A 268 0.36 11.49 -12.04
C TYR A 268 -0.28 12.47 -13.02
N ALA A 269 -0.27 13.75 -12.73
CA ALA A 269 -0.82 14.79 -13.60
C ALA A 269 -0.15 14.85 -14.99
N LYS A 270 1.08 14.33 -15.12
CA LYS A 270 1.83 14.26 -16.37
C LYS A 270 1.72 12.92 -17.11
N ALA A 271 1.17 11.90 -16.45
CA ALA A 271 1.30 10.50 -16.85
C ALA A 271 0.06 9.91 -17.54
N ALA A 272 -0.92 10.72 -17.97
CA ALA A 272 -2.05 10.18 -18.73
C ALA A 272 -1.59 9.77 -20.15
N PRO A 273 -1.24 8.51 -20.42
CA PRO A 273 -1.04 8.05 -21.79
C PRO A 273 -2.41 8.12 -22.49
N ALA A 274 -2.41 8.45 -23.78
CA ALA A 274 -3.57 8.20 -24.63
C ALA A 274 -3.95 6.71 -24.47
N ALA A 275 -5.10 6.45 -23.88
CA ALA A 275 -5.52 5.08 -23.62
C ALA A 275 -5.91 4.44 -24.95
N ASP A 276 -5.21 3.36 -25.33
CA ASP A 276 -5.62 2.50 -26.45
C ASP A 276 -6.98 1.84 -26.19
N VAL A 277 -7.45 1.88 -24.94
CA VAL A 277 -8.70 1.30 -24.46
C VAL A 277 -9.40 2.26 -23.50
N ALA A 278 -10.67 2.55 -23.74
CA ALA A 278 -11.53 3.26 -22.80
C ALA A 278 -12.10 2.25 -21.79
N LYS A 279 -12.04 2.56 -20.48
CA LYS A 279 -12.64 1.73 -19.43
C LYS A 279 -13.94 2.37 -18.94
N LEU A 280 -15.07 1.69 -19.18
CA LEU A 280 -16.40 2.09 -18.71
C LEU A 280 -16.72 1.36 -17.40
N GLY A 281 -16.80 2.09 -16.29
CA GLY A 281 -17.32 1.58 -15.03
C GLY A 281 -18.83 1.85 -14.90
N VAL A 282 -19.59 0.85 -14.44
CA VAL A 282 -21.05 0.97 -14.31
C VAL A 282 -21.48 0.80 -12.85
N ARG A 283 -22.21 1.81 -12.35
CA ARG A 283 -22.91 1.76 -11.04
C ARG A 283 -24.38 2.08 -11.28
N LEU A 284 -25.25 1.24 -10.74
CA LEU A 284 -26.69 1.46 -10.84
C LEU A 284 -27.23 1.84 -9.45
N PHE A 285 -28.13 2.81 -9.44
CA PHE A 285 -28.81 3.29 -8.24
C PHE A 285 -30.33 3.16 -8.44
N ASP A 286 -31.07 2.89 -7.37
CA ASP A 286 -32.53 2.83 -7.39
C ASP A 286 -33.17 4.16 -7.81
N LYS A 287 -32.51 5.28 -7.45
CA LYS A 287 -32.89 6.65 -7.81
C LYS A 287 -31.69 7.57 -7.69
N LYS A 288 -31.81 8.81 -8.17
CA LYS A 288 -30.77 9.82 -8.03
C LYS A 288 -30.48 10.10 -6.54
N GLY A 289 -29.23 9.84 -6.13
CA GLY A 289 -28.79 9.96 -4.73
C GLY A 289 -29.29 8.83 -3.81
N GLY A 290 -29.83 7.77 -4.36
CA GLY A 290 -30.30 6.61 -3.64
C GLY A 290 -29.22 5.55 -3.40
N GLU A 291 -29.65 4.33 -3.13
CA GLU A 291 -28.76 3.18 -2.86
C GLU A 291 -28.38 2.45 -4.14
N ARG A 292 -27.20 1.84 -4.12
CA ARG A 292 -26.74 0.97 -5.22
C ARG A 292 -27.57 -0.31 -5.24
N VAL A 293 -27.94 -0.73 -6.43
CA VAL A 293 -28.73 -1.95 -6.65
C VAL A 293 -27.97 -2.95 -7.52
N VAL A 294 -28.24 -4.23 -7.29
CA VAL A 294 -27.77 -5.33 -8.13
C VAL A 294 -28.68 -5.48 -9.34
N ALA A 295 -28.07 -5.43 -10.53
CA ALA A 295 -28.78 -5.74 -11.78
C ALA A 295 -27.78 -6.25 -12.83
N LYS A 296 -28.26 -7.07 -13.74
CA LYS A 296 -27.50 -7.43 -14.94
C LYS A 296 -27.47 -6.25 -15.88
N VAL A 297 -26.26 -5.89 -16.35
CA VAL A 297 -26.06 -4.81 -17.31
C VAL A 297 -25.26 -5.31 -18.51
N ALA A 298 -25.62 -4.86 -19.68
CA ALA A 298 -24.94 -5.15 -20.92
C ALA A 298 -24.51 -3.86 -21.62
N VAL A 299 -23.28 -3.83 -22.13
CA VAL A 299 -22.80 -2.76 -23.03
C VAL A 299 -23.07 -3.22 -24.46
N ILE A 300 -23.84 -2.41 -25.19
CA ILE A 300 -24.25 -2.70 -26.57
C ILE A 300 -23.74 -1.60 -27.48
N ALA A 301 -23.00 -1.95 -28.52
CA ALA A 301 -22.58 -1.04 -29.57
C ALA A 301 -22.73 -1.70 -30.96
N ASN A 302 -23.17 -0.93 -31.93
CA ASN A 302 -23.42 -1.41 -33.31
C ASN A 302 -24.31 -2.68 -33.34
N GLY A 303 -25.33 -2.74 -32.46
CA GLY A 303 -26.25 -3.88 -32.37
C GLY A 303 -25.67 -5.16 -31.77
N LYS A 304 -24.42 -5.12 -31.27
CA LYS A 304 -23.74 -6.27 -30.65
C LYS A 304 -23.50 -6.01 -29.17
N VAL A 305 -23.67 -7.06 -28.35
CA VAL A 305 -23.27 -7.07 -26.96
C VAL A 305 -21.75 -7.17 -26.89
N LEU A 306 -21.11 -6.15 -26.33
CA LEU A 306 -19.65 -6.09 -26.13
C LEU A 306 -19.21 -6.68 -24.79
N GLY A 307 -20.11 -6.72 -23.81
CA GLY A 307 -19.87 -7.33 -22.51
C GLY A 307 -21.10 -7.28 -21.63
N GLU A 308 -21.19 -8.22 -20.70
CA GLU A 308 -22.24 -8.32 -19.69
C GLU A 308 -21.61 -8.47 -18.31
N ALA A 309 -22.25 -7.90 -17.29
CA ALA A 309 -21.84 -8.03 -15.90
C ALA A 309 -23.01 -7.77 -14.95
N GLU A 310 -22.81 -8.05 -13.68
CA GLU A 310 -23.75 -7.71 -12.62
C GLU A 310 -23.23 -6.53 -11.79
N THR A 311 -24.07 -5.53 -11.56
CA THR A 311 -23.74 -4.41 -10.69
C THR A 311 -23.74 -4.85 -9.22
N LYS A 312 -23.14 -4.03 -8.35
CA LYS A 312 -23.00 -4.33 -6.92
C LYS A 312 -23.93 -3.46 -6.09
N ALA A 313 -24.53 -4.06 -5.05
CA ALA A 313 -25.25 -3.32 -4.02
C ALA A 313 -24.27 -2.75 -2.97
N GLY A 314 -24.79 -1.88 -2.10
CA GLY A 314 -24.07 -1.32 -0.94
C GLY A 314 -23.37 0.00 -1.19
N THR A 315 -22.97 0.63 -0.12
CA THR A 315 -22.39 1.99 -0.10
C THR A 315 -20.91 2.03 0.25
N ALA A 316 -20.34 0.90 0.67
CA ALA A 316 -19.04 0.88 1.33
C ALA A 316 -17.85 1.24 0.42
N ASP A 317 -17.89 0.88 -0.86
CA ASP A 317 -16.81 1.18 -1.79
C ASP A 317 -17.34 1.59 -3.17
N LEU A 318 -17.11 2.85 -3.50
CA LEU A 318 -17.56 3.41 -4.78
C LEU A 318 -16.77 2.89 -5.99
N ASN A 319 -15.63 2.23 -5.77
CA ASN A 319 -14.81 1.64 -6.83
C ASN A 319 -15.18 0.18 -7.14
N ASP A 320 -15.96 -0.48 -6.26
CA ASP A 320 -16.49 -1.82 -6.52
C ASP A 320 -17.64 -1.74 -7.54
N MET A 321 -17.28 -1.91 -8.80
CA MET A 321 -18.20 -1.83 -9.93
C MET A 321 -17.70 -2.67 -11.11
N PRO A 322 -18.56 -3.27 -11.92
CA PRO A 322 -18.16 -3.90 -13.18
C PRO A 322 -17.54 -2.86 -14.12
N ARG A 323 -16.49 -3.29 -14.84
CA ARG A 323 -15.76 -2.48 -15.81
C ARG A 323 -15.74 -3.18 -17.17
N PHE A 324 -15.93 -2.41 -18.21
CA PHE A 324 -15.88 -2.86 -19.60
C PHE A 324 -14.75 -2.15 -20.32
N GLU A 325 -13.97 -2.87 -21.09
CA GLU A 325 -12.94 -2.31 -21.97
C GLU A 325 -13.53 -2.06 -23.35
N LEU A 326 -13.45 -0.82 -23.81
CA LEU A 326 -14.03 -0.36 -25.08
C LEU A 326 -12.94 0.30 -25.92
N LYS A 327 -13.07 0.22 -27.24
CA LYS A 327 -12.23 1.05 -28.11
C LYS A 327 -12.60 2.54 -27.90
N PRO A 328 -11.61 3.45 -27.83
CA PRO A 328 -11.90 4.88 -27.79
C PRO A 328 -12.81 5.30 -28.96
N GLY A 329 -13.81 6.13 -28.67
CA GLY A 329 -14.80 6.56 -29.66
C GLY A 329 -15.97 5.58 -29.90
N THR A 330 -16.01 4.44 -29.17
CA THR A 330 -17.18 3.54 -29.22
C THR A 330 -18.44 4.27 -28.77
N THR A 331 -19.45 4.29 -29.61
CA THR A 331 -20.80 4.80 -29.32
C THR A 331 -21.75 3.62 -29.10
N GLY A 332 -22.54 3.66 -28.03
CA GLY A 332 -23.43 2.56 -27.66
C GLY A 332 -24.35 2.95 -26.51
N TRP A 333 -25.05 1.98 -25.97
CA TRP A 333 -25.94 2.15 -24.80
C TRP A 333 -25.77 1.00 -23.78
N LEU A 334 -26.21 1.27 -22.57
CA LEU A 334 -26.35 0.26 -21.51
C LEU A 334 -27.80 -0.27 -21.51
N ARG A 335 -27.94 -1.57 -21.34
CA ARG A 335 -29.22 -2.25 -21.12
C ARG A 335 -29.22 -2.90 -19.76
#